data_6593c613f567cbd23bcf316f5e6f4a3f
#
_entry.id   6593c613f567cbd23bcf316f5e6f4a3f
#
_cell.length_a   1.000
_cell.length_b   1.000
_cell.length_c   1.000
_cell.angle_alpha   90.00
_cell.angle_beta   90.00
_cell.angle_gamma   90.00
#
_symmetry.space_group_name_H-M   'P 1'
#
loop_
_entity.id
_entity.type
_entity.pdbx_description
1 polymer ?
#
loop_
_entity_poly.entity_id
_entity_poly.type
_entity_poly.pdbx_seq_one_letter_code
_entity_poly.pdbx_strand_id
1 'polypeptide(L)'
;LFTSRMFKLINHKGKRKCGVLLDELPTIFLKGLDNLIATARSNLVAIVLGAQDTSQLKRDYGEKESEVIFNTVGNIFSGQVNGKTAEELSKSFGKEFRKRESQTRGIEQDSVNISFQHEELLPLSTIETLSQGVFFGKVADNNDMKIKEKFFCGEIVRDLDELKRKRKRWRRFPKFTD
;
A
#
# COMPACT_ATOMS: atom_id res chain seq x y z
N LEU A 1 -19.67 0.55 -17.97
CA LEU A 1 -19.40 0.80 -19.41
C LEU A 1 -18.46 1.99 -19.63
N PHE A 2 -18.72 3.13 -18.98
CA PHE A 2 -17.94 4.37 -19.14
C PHE A 2 -16.47 4.22 -18.68
N THR A 3 -16.24 3.70 -17.49
CA THR A 3 -14.91 3.51 -16.90
C THR A 3 -14.03 2.58 -17.73
N SER A 4 -14.56 1.46 -18.20
CA SER A 4 -13.83 0.53 -19.06
C SER A 4 -13.43 1.16 -20.40
N ARG A 5 -14.28 2.03 -20.95
CA ARG A 5 -13.95 2.78 -22.17
C ARG A 5 -12.90 3.84 -21.92
N MET A 6 -12.99 4.55 -20.80
CA MET A 6 -11.98 5.53 -20.37
C MET A 6 -10.62 4.87 -20.20
N PHE A 7 -10.53 3.72 -19.54
CA PHE A 7 -9.28 2.99 -19.37
C PHE A 7 -8.64 2.59 -20.69
N LYS A 8 -9.45 2.12 -21.65
CA LYS A 8 -8.96 1.83 -23.01
C LYS A 8 -8.39 3.06 -23.71
N LEU A 9 -8.97 4.23 -23.48
CA LEU A 9 -8.51 5.48 -24.11
C LEU A 9 -7.20 6.01 -23.51
N ILE A 10 -7.01 5.88 -22.20
CA ILE A 10 -5.81 6.39 -21.52
C ILE A 10 -4.65 5.40 -21.55
N ASN A 11 -4.92 4.10 -21.58
CA ASN A 11 -3.92 3.05 -21.53
C ASN A 11 -3.38 2.68 -22.91
N HIS A 12 -2.85 3.66 -23.62
CA HIS A 12 -2.24 3.50 -24.93
C HIS A 12 -0.85 4.17 -24.99
N LYS A 13 0.05 3.56 -25.77
CA LYS A 13 1.37 4.13 -26.05
C LYS A 13 1.24 5.50 -26.74
N GLY A 14 2.13 6.41 -26.40
CA GLY A 14 2.18 7.73 -27.03
C GLY A 14 1.14 8.73 -26.53
N LYS A 15 0.38 8.40 -25.51
CA LYS A 15 -0.54 9.32 -24.84
C LYS A 15 0.17 10.14 -23.76
N ARG A 16 -0.48 11.19 -23.29
CA ARG A 16 0.03 12.01 -22.19
C ARG A 16 0.07 11.19 -20.90
N LYS A 17 1.08 11.44 -20.06
CA LYS A 17 1.14 10.90 -18.70
C LYS A 17 -0.15 11.24 -17.97
N CYS A 18 -0.76 10.26 -17.32
CA CYS A 18 -1.96 10.47 -16.53
C CYS A 18 -1.94 9.65 -15.24
N GLY A 19 -2.76 10.06 -14.27
CA GLY A 19 -2.99 9.35 -13.02
C GLY A 19 -4.45 8.89 -12.93
N VAL A 20 -4.66 7.69 -12.44
CA VAL A 20 -5.97 7.13 -12.11
C VAL A 20 -5.99 6.85 -10.62
N LEU A 21 -6.91 7.50 -9.92
CA LEU A 21 -7.13 7.28 -8.49
C LEU A 21 -8.49 6.60 -8.31
N LEU A 22 -8.48 5.39 -7.79
CA LEU A 22 -9.67 4.61 -7.48
C LEU A 22 -9.74 4.46 -5.96
N ASP A 23 -10.50 5.34 -5.33
CA ASP A 23 -10.80 5.26 -3.92
C ASP A 23 -11.93 4.25 -3.70
N GLU A 24 -11.84 3.46 -2.62
CA GLU A 24 -12.80 2.41 -2.27
C GLU A 24 -13.03 1.40 -3.43
N LEU A 25 -11.94 0.85 -3.95
CA LEU A 25 -11.95 -0.07 -5.09
C LEU A 25 -13.00 -1.20 -5.01
N PRO A 26 -13.27 -1.84 -3.84
CA PRO A 26 -14.26 -2.90 -3.74
C PRO A 26 -15.69 -2.46 -4.13
N THR A 27 -16.01 -1.19 -4.03
CA THR A 27 -17.35 -0.68 -4.40
C THR A 27 -17.55 -0.53 -5.91
N ILE A 28 -16.45 -0.57 -6.67
CA ILE A 28 -16.48 -0.36 -8.12
C ILE A 28 -15.91 -1.59 -8.81
N PHE A 29 -16.76 -2.44 -9.33
CA PHE A 29 -16.29 -3.57 -10.15
C PHE A 29 -15.83 -3.09 -11.54
N LEU A 30 -14.52 -3.20 -11.79
CA LEU A 30 -13.88 -2.78 -13.03
C LEU A 30 -13.32 -3.99 -13.77
N LYS A 31 -14.03 -4.46 -14.76
CA LYS A 31 -13.58 -5.59 -15.59
C LYS A 31 -12.27 -5.26 -16.31
N GLY A 32 -11.25 -6.10 -16.14
CA GLY A 32 -9.94 -5.95 -16.77
C GLY A 32 -9.01 -4.96 -16.04
N LEU A 33 -9.24 -4.73 -14.74
CA LEU A 33 -8.37 -3.90 -13.92
C LEU A 33 -6.97 -4.50 -13.80
N ASP A 34 -6.83 -5.80 -13.66
CA ASP A 34 -5.60 -6.56 -13.67
C ASP A 34 -4.74 -6.25 -14.91
N ASN A 35 -5.34 -6.27 -16.09
CA ASN A 35 -4.66 -5.94 -17.34
C ASN A 35 -4.27 -4.45 -17.40
N LEU A 36 -5.13 -3.56 -16.90
CA LEU A 36 -4.82 -2.13 -16.81
C LEU A 36 -3.57 -1.92 -15.93
N ILE A 37 -3.53 -2.52 -14.75
CA ILE A 37 -2.40 -2.39 -13.82
C ILE A 37 -1.11 -2.93 -14.45
N ALA A 38 -1.16 -4.10 -15.07
CA ALA A 38 -0.01 -4.74 -15.68
C ALA A 38 0.60 -3.92 -16.83
N THR A 39 -0.22 -3.18 -17.57
CA THR A 39 0.22 -2.41 -18.75
C THR A 39 0.39 -0.91 -18.49
N ALA A 40 -0.12 -0.40 -17.38
CA ALA A 40 -0.12 1.02 -17.04
C ALA A 40 1.25 1.66 -17.07
N ARG A 41 2.26 0.99 -16.50
CA ARG A 41 3.64 1.49 -16.44
C ARG A 41 4.21 1.78 -17.82
N SER A 42 4.03 0.85 -18.77
CA SER A 42 4.53 1.01 -20.15
C SER A 42 3.81 2.11 -20.92
N ASN A 43 2.61 2.47 -20.48
CA ASN A 43 1.77 3.50 -21.08
C ASN A 43 1.82 4.84 -20.31
N LEU A 44 2.72 4.97 -19.33
CA LEU A 44 2.90 6.16 -18.49
C LEU A 44 1.62 6.53 -17.71
N VAL A 45 0.87 5.53 -17.27
CA VAL A 45 -0.30 5.68 -16.42
C VAL A 45 0.07 5.30 -14.98
N ALA A 46 -0.07 6.23 -14.05
CA ALA A 46 0.05 5.96 -12.62
C ALA A 46 -1.33 5.53 -12.08
N ILE A 47 -1.37 4.41 -11.34
CA ILE A 47 -2.61 3.91 -10.75
C ILE A 47 -2.46 3.89 -9.24
N VAL A 48 -3.44 4.47 -8.55
CA VAL A 48 -3.58 4.42 -7.10
C VAL A 48 -4.90 3.74 -6.77
N LEU A 49 -4.83 2.69 -5.97
CA LEU A 49 -5.98 1.88 -5.55
C LEU A 49 -6.14 2.04 -4.04
N GLY A 50 -7.30 2.49 -3.59
CA GLY A 50 -7.70 2.52 -2.19
C GLY A 50 -8.61 1.35 -1.87
N ALA A 51 -8.34 0.64 -0.77
CA ALA A 51 -9.20 -0.40 -0.23
C ALA A 51 -9.06 -0.44 1.29
N GLN A 52 -10.14 -0.75 1.99
CA GLN A 52 -10.12 -0.88 3.45
C GLN A 52 -9.83 -2.32 3.89
N ASP A 53 -10.26 -3.29 3.09
CA ASP A 53 -10.14 -4.70 3.42
C ASP A 53 -9.92 -5.54 2.15
N THR A 54 -8.90 -6.41 2.18
CA THR A 54 -8.59 -7.33 1.09
C THR A 54 -9.67 -8.41 0.92
N SER A 55 -10.41 -8.75 1.98
CA SER A 55 -11.51 -9.71 1.91
C SER A 55 -12.65 -9.21 1.03
N GLN A 56 -12.93 -7.91 1.04
CA GLN A 56 -13.92 -7.30 0.14
C GLN A 56 -13.46 -7.37 -1.31
N LEU A 57 -12.17 -7.10 -1.54
CA LEU A 57 -11.60 -7.20 -2.88
C LEU A 57 -11.72 -8.63 -3.43
N LYS A 58 -11.43 -9.64 -2.61
CA LYS A 58 -11.57 -11.06 -2.97
C LYS A 58 -13.02 -11.46 -3.26
N ARG A 59 -13.96 -10.95 -2.47
CA ARG A 59 -15.38 -11.21 -2.70
C ARG A 59 -15.86 -10.68 -4.06
N ASP A 60 -15.42 -9.48 -4.43
CA ASP A 60 -15.98 -8.76 -5.59
C ASP A 60 -15.22 -9.04 -6.89
N TYR A 61 -13.90 -9.25 -6.81
CA TYR A 61 -13.04 -9.58 -7.96
C TYR A 61 -12.71 -11.07 -8.09
N GLY A 62 -12.96 -11.85 -7.05
CA GLY A 62 -12.50 -13.23 -6.93
C GLY A 62 -11.07 -13.34 -6.40
N GLU A 63 -10.71 -14.52 -5.91
CA GLU A 63 -9.44 -14.77 -5.22
C GLU A 63 -8.23 -14.54 -6.15
N LYS A 64 -8.28 -15.11 -7.37
CA LYS A 64 -7.20 -15.04 -8.35
C LYS A 64 -6.93 -13.62 -8.84
N GLU A 65 -7.98 -12.87 -9.20
CA GLU A 65 -7.84 -11.51 -9.70
C GLU A 65 -7.34 -10.57 -8.59
N SER A 66 -7.83 -10.73 -7.37
CA SER A 66 -7.38 -9.98 -6.20
C SER A 66 -5.91 -10.23 -5.87
N GLU A 67 -5.47 -11.49 -5.96
CA GLU A 67 -4.07 -11.85 -5.76
C GLU A 67 -3.17 -11.23 -6.85
N VAL A 68 -3.60 -11.26 -8.11
CA VAL A 68 -2.86 -10.59 -9.20
C VAL A 68 -2.76 -9.08 -8.96
N ILE A 69 -3.85 -8.44 -8.57
CA ILE A 69 -3.86 -7.00 -8.26
C ILE A 69 -2.85 -6.72 -7.14
N PHE A 70 -2.92 -7.45 -6.02
CA PHE A 70 -2.06 -7.25 -4.86
C PHE A 70 -0.58 -7.49 -5.17
N ASN A 71 -0.26 -8.51 -5.96
CA ASN A 71 1.11 -8.84 -6.33
C ASN A 71 1.72 -7.92 -7.40
N THR A 72 0.88 -7.24 -8.17
CA THR A 72 1.35 -6.34 -9.24
C THR A 72 1.64 -4.92 -8.73
N VAL A 73 1.04 -4.51 -7.61
CA VAL A 73 1.32 -3.19 -7.03
C VAL A 73 2.73 -3.13 -6.47
N GLY A 74 3.52 -2.15 -6.93
CA GLY A 74 4.90 -1.96 -6.48
C GLY A 74 5.02 -1.18 -5.17
N ASN A 75 4.05 -0.31 -4.88
CA ASN A 75 4.02 0.53 -3.69
C ASN A 75 2.79 0.20 -2.86
N ILE A 76 2.99 0.00 -1.57
CA ILE A 76 1.91 -0.30 -0.61
C ILE A 76 2.02 0.69 0.54
N PHE A 77 0.90 1.28 0.92
CA PHE A 77 0.76 2.14 2.09
C PHE A 77 -0.41 1.61 2.92
N SER A 78 -0.20 1.34 4.18
CA SER A 78 -1.25 0.83 5.06
C SER A 78 -1.25 1.51 6.40
N GLY A 79 -2.40 1.98 6.83
CA GLY A 79 -2.68 2.29 8.22
C GLY A 79 -3.03 1.03 9.02
N GLN A 80 -3.73 1.22 10.12
CA GLN A 80 -4.25 0.12 10.93
C GLN A 80 -5.25 -0.72 10.13
N VAL A 81 -5.02 -2.02 10.09
CA VAL A 81 -5.94 -3.02 9.55
C VAL A 81 -5.89 -4.27 10.44
N ASN A 82 -6.91 -5.12 10.35
CA ASN A 82 -7.06 -6.28 11.23
C ASN A 82 -7.23 -7.58 10.44
N GLY A 83 -7.03 -8.71 11.13
CA GLY A 83 -7.34 -10.05 10.64
C GLY A 83 -6.55 -10.45 9.40
N LYS A 84 -7.24 -11.05 8.41
CA LYS A 84 -6.60 -11.57 7.19
C LYS A 84 -5.84 -10.51 6.40
N THR A 85 -6.35 -9.29 6.34
CA THR A 85 -5.68 -8.18 5.66
C THR A 85 -4.34 -7.85 6.32
N ALA A 86 -4.29 -7.82 7.65
CA ALA A 86 -3.05 -7.61 8.39
C ALA A 86 -2.05 -8.76 8.20
N GLU A 87 -2.52 -10.02 8.15
CA GLU A 87 -1.67 -11.18 7.85
C GLU A 87 -1.05 -11.11 6.45
N GLU A 88 -1.85 -10.77 5.44
CA GLU A 88 -1.38 -10.65 4.06
C GLU A 88 -0.35 -9.53 3.91
N LEU A 89 -0.59 -8.40 4.58
CA LEU A 89 0.36 -7.30 4.62
C LEU A 89 1.65 -7.71 5.32
N SER A 90 1.60 -8.31 6.52
CA SER A 90 2.77 -8.78 7.24
C SER A 90 3.62 -9.71 6.37
N LYS A 91 3.00 -10.68 5.70
CA LYS A 91 3.68 -11.58 4.76
C LYS A 91 4.31 -10.84 3.56
N SER A 92 3.63 -9.82 3.04
CA SER A 92 4.12 -9.03 1.89
C SER A 92 5.35 -8.19 2.21
N PHE A 93 5.51 -7.80 3.47
CA PHE A 93 6.69 -7.07 3.95
C PHE A 93 7.91 -7.99 4.09
N GLY A 94 7.70 -9.29 4.25
CA GLY A 94 8.76 -10.30 4.33
C GLY A 94 9.31 -10.49 5.74
N LYS A 95 10.45 -11.19 5.81
CA LYS A 95 11.08 -11.56 7.07
C LYS A 95 12.51 -11.06 7.11
N GLU A 96 13.00 -10.78 8.31
CA GLU A 96 14.40 -10.44 8.57
C GLU A 96 15.05 -11.44 9.53
N PHE A 97 16.38 -11.52 9.48
CA PHE A 97 17.13 -12.28 10.46
C PHE A 97 17.36 -11.41 11.70
N ARG A 98 16.77 -11.83 12.82
CA ARG A 98 17.09 -11.22 14.12
C ARG A 98 17.98 -12.14 14.94
N LYS A 99 19.05 -11.55 15.47
CA LYS A 99 19.93 -12.19 16.44
C LYS A 99 19.25 -12.16 17.80
N ARG A 100 18.96 -13.33 18.37
CA ARG A 100 18.52 -13.44 19.75
C ARG A 100 19.67 -13.94 20.60
N GLU A 101 19.98 -13.20 21.66
CA GLU A 101 20.93 -13.60 22.69
C GLU A 101 20.13 -14.05 23.91
N SER A 102 20.29 -15.32 24.28
CA SER A 102 19.77 -15.86 25.52
C SER A 102 20.91 -16.10 26.48
N GLN A 103 20.89 -15.42 27.62
CA GLN A 103 21.84 -15.63 28.70
C GLN A 103 21.25 -16.55 29.75
N THR A 104 21.81 -17.72 29.92
CA THR A 104 21.46 -18.61 31.02
C THR A 104 22.52 -18.46 32.11
N ARG A 105 22.12 -17.93 33.26
CA ARG A 105 22.99 -17.83 34.46
C ARG A 105 22.89 -19.14 35.23
N GLY A 106 23.98 -19.93 35.21
CA GLY A 106 24.13 -21.10 36.06
C GLY A 106 24.97 -20.77 37.30
N ILE A 107 24.92 -21.64 38.32
CA ILE A 107 25.67 -21.45 39.57
C ILE A 107 27.19 -21.60 39.33
N GLU A 108 27.60 -22.32 38.26
CA GLU A 108 29.02 -22.58 37.95
C GLU A 108 29.50 -21.99 36.62
N GLN A 109 28.62 -21.70 35.66
CA GLN A 109 28.99 -21.09 34.36
C GLN A 109 27.83 -20.31 33.74
N ASP A 110 28.15 -19.10 33.31
CA ASP A 110 27.24 -18.31 32.44
C ASP A 110 27.42 -18.77 31.01
N SER A 111 26.33 -19.18 30.38
CA SER A 111 26.33 -19.50 28.95
C SER A 111 25.51 -18.50 28.14
N VAL A 112 26.13 -18.00 27.08
CA VAL A 112 25.46 -17.13 26.11
C VAL A 112 25.13 -17.97 24.86
N ASN A 113 23.86 -18.15 24.59
CA ASN A 113 23.42 -18.82 23.39
C ASN A 113 22.96 -17.79 22.37
N ILE A 114 23.58 -17.76 21.21
CA ILE A 114 23.26 -16.87 20.11
C ILE A 114 22.47 -17.70 19.08
N SER A 115 21.23 -17.34 18.87
CA SER A 115 20.39 -17.93 17.84
C SER A 115 19.95 -16.88 16.81
N PHE A 116 19.89 -17.26 15.54
CA PHE A 116 19.33 -16.44 14.49
C PHE A 116 17.95 -16.98 14.17
N GLN A 117 16.93 -16.13 14.28
CA GLN A 117 15.55 -16.49 13.96
C GLN A 117 15.03 -15.61 12.83
N HIS A 118 14.25 -16.23 11.95
CA HIS A 118 13.47 -15.49 10.97
C HIS A 118 12.24 -14.89 11.65
N GLU A 119 12.23 -13.59 11.81
CA GLU A 119 11.08 -12.87 12.32
C GLU A 119 10.45 -12.03 11.20
N GLU A 120 9.13 -11.84 11.26
CA GLU A 120 8.45 -10.95 10.34
C GLU A 120 8.98 -9.53 10.51
N LEU A 121 9.32 -8.88 9.40
CA LEU A 121 9.83 -7.50 9.41
C LEU A 121 8.80 -6.56 10.06
N LEU A 122 7.52 -6.81 9.77
CA LEU A 122 6.39 -6.11 10.36
C LEU A 122 5.43 -7.12 10.99
N PRO A 123 5.50 -7.33 12.31
CA PRO A 123 4.61 -8.25 13.02
C PRO A 123 3.13 -7.87 12.90
N LEU A 124 2.28 -8.87 12.83
CA LEU A 124 0.82 -8.71 12.78
C LEU A 124 0.30 -7.78 13.89
N SER A 125 0.76 -8.01 15.12
CA SER A 125 0.35 -7.19 16.28
C SER A 125 0.66 -5.71 16.11
N THR A 126 1.76 -5.39 15.43
CA THR A 126 2.15 -3.99 15.18
C THR A 126 1.19 -3.34 14.18
N ILE A 127 0.76 -4.08 13.15
CA ILE A 127 -0.21 -3.58 12.15
C ILE A 127 -1.57 -3.31 12.80
N GLU A 128 -2.03 -4.25 13.64
CA GLU A 128 -3.35 -4.19 14.28
C GLU A 128 -3.44 -3.12 15.39
N THR A 129 -2.30 -2.68 15.93
CA THR A 129 -2.24 -1.71 17.03
C THR A 129 -1.77 -0.31 16.62
N LEU A 130 -1.67 -0.03 15.30
CA LEU A 130 -1.27 1.27 14.82
C LEU A 130 -2.19 2.39 15.31
N SER A 131 -1.57 3.49 15.70
CA SER A 131 -2.31 4.70 16.07
C SER A 131 -2.85 5.42 14.84
N GLN A 132 -3.92 6.19 15.04
CA GLN A 132 -4.49 7.02 13.98
C GLN A 132 -3.45 8.01 13.42
N GLY A 133 -3.32 8.04 12.11
CA GLY A 133 -2.36 8.90 11.41
C GLY A 133 -0.98 8.26 11.20
N VAL A 134 -0.70 7.13 11.83
CA VAL A 134 0.51 6.34 11.59
C VAL A 134 0.26 5.33 10.49
N PHE A 135 1.24 5.14 9.62
CA PHE A 135 1.15 4.19 8.51
C PHE A 135 2.50 3.56 8.19
N PHE A 136 2.46 2.37 7.66
CA PHE A 136 3.62 1.72 7.06
C PHE A 136 3.55 1.76 5.55
N GLY A 137 4.70 1.71 4.93
CA GLY A 137 4.78 1.62 3.49
C GLY A 137 5.94 0.79 2.99
N LYS A 138 5.72 0.26 1.79
CA LYS A 138 6.73 -0.39 0.96
C LYS A 138 6.75 0.31 -0.39
N VAL A 139 7.93 0.68 -0.86
CA VAL A 139 8.11 1.35 -2.15
C VAL A 139 9.02 0.53 -3.06
N ALA A 140 8.69 0.53 -4.35
CA ALA A 140 9.51 -0.08 -5.38
C ALA A 140 10.57 0.91 -5.89
N ASP A 141 11.62 0.37 -6.51
CA ASP A 141 12.61 1.20 -7.20
C ASP A 141 11.96 2.02 -8.32
N ASN A 142 12.40 3.25 -8.45
CA ASN A 142 12.06 4.10 -9.59
C ASN A 142 13.06 3.86 -10.73
N ASN A 143 12.68 4.19 -11.98
CA ASN A 143 13.56 4.07 -13.12
C ASN A 143 14.84 4.93 -12.99
N ASP A 144 14.72 6.08 -12.31
CA ASP A 144 15.77 7.08 -12.21
C ASP A 144 16.58 6.97 -10.91
N MET A 145 16.08 6.23 -9.90
CA MET A 145 16.69 6.16 -8.59
C MET A 145 16.41 4.83 -7.90
N LYS A 146 17.49 4.20 -7.41
CA LYS A 146 17.38 3.04 -6.51
C LYS A 146 17.09 3.52 -5.10
N ILE A 147 16.06 2.98 -4.49
CA ILE A 147 15.66 3.27 -3.11
C ILE A 147 16.33 2.24 -2.20
N LYS A 148 17.24 2.69 -1.33
CA LYS A 148 17.97 1.80 -0.43
C LYS A 148 17.06 1.17 0.62
N GLU A 149 16.25 1.99 1.27
CA GLU A 149 15.29 1.55 2.29
C GLU A 149 13.91 1.53 1.67
N LYS A 150 13.42 0.32 1.39
CA LYS A 150 12.13 0.13 0.72
C LYS A 150 10.94 0.14 1.69
N PHE A 151 11.23 0.03 2.99
CA PHE A 151 10.23 0.06 4.05
C PHE A 151 10.36 1.34 4.85
N PHE A 152 9.24 1.87 5.25
CA PHE A 152 9.21 3.05 6.09
C PHE A 152 7.97 3.03 6.99
N CYS A 153 8.10 3.71 8.13
CA CYS A 153 6.99 4.08 9.00
C CYS A 153 6.87 5.61 8.94
N GLY A 154 5.66 6.11 8.78
CA GLY A 154 5.39 7.53 8.70
C GLY A 154 4.21 7.93 9.56
N GLU A 155 4.19 9.20 9.93
CA GLU A 155 3.07 9.81 10.63
C GLU A 155 2.56 11.01 9.85
N ILE A 156 1.24 11.12 9.74
CA ILE A 156 0.60 12.27 9.10
C ILE A 156 0.56 13.43 10.09
N VAL A 157 1.49 14.36 9.94
CA VAL A 157 1.49 15.60 10.70
C VAL A 157 0.44 16.53 10.10
N ARG A 158 -0.58 16.88 10.88
CA ARG A 158 -1.63 17.82 10.47
C ARG A 158 -1.30 19.23 10.94
N ASP A 159 -0.93 20.10 10.04
CA ASP A 159 -0.98 21.56 10.27
C ASP A 159 -2.40 22.05 9.98
N LEU A 160 -3.20 22.16 11.05
CA LEU A 160 -4.59 22.61 10.94
C LEU A 160 -4.70 24.05 10.45
N ASP A 161 -3.72 24.91 10.72
CA ASP A 161 -3.75 26.30 10.29
C ASP A 161 -3.36 26.44 8.82
N GLU A 162 -2.45 25.64 8.34
CA GLU A 162 -2.16 25.54 6.91
C GLU A 162 -3.37 25.01 6.13
N LEU A 163 -4.03 23.98 6.63
CA LEU A 163 -5.25 23.44 6.04
C LEU A 163 -6.38 24.47 5.98
N LYS A 164 -6.58 25.25 7.04
CA LYS A 164 -7.56 26.36 7.06
C LYS A 164 -7.21 27.43 6.03
N ARG A 165 -5.92 27.78 5.90
CA ARG A 165 -5.45 28.75 4.89
C ARG A 165 -5.65 28.23 3.47
N LYS A 166 -5.31 26.97 3.20
CA LYS A 166 -5.53 26.32 1.89
C LYS A 166 -7.02 26.26 1.57
N ARG A 167 -7.89 25.89 2.51
CA ARG A 167 -9.34 25.83 2.33
C ARG A 167 -9.95 27.21 1.97
N LYS A 168 -9.45 28.30 2.53
CA LYS A 168 -9.87 29.66 2.14
C LYS A 168 -9.46 30.05 0.72
N ARG A 169 -8.38 29.45 0.16
CA ARG A 169 -7.89 29.68 -1.20
C ARG A 169 -8.64 28.89 -2.28
N TRP A 170 -9.40 27.86 -1.90
CA TRP A 170 -10.19 27.10 -2.86
C TRP A 170 -11.29 28.00 -3.42
N ARG A 171 -11.15 28.39 -4.68
CA ARG A 171 -12.20 29.09 -5.40
C ARG A 171 -13.38 28.14 -5.53
N ARG A 172 -14.60 28.62 -5.20
CA ARG A 172 -15.84 27.89 -5.50
C ARG A 172 -15.84 27.60 -7.00
N PHE A 173 -16.09 26.35 -7.37
CA PHE A 173 -16.37 26.03 -8.75
C PHE A 173 -17.51 26.94 -9.24
N PRO A 174 -17.41 27.47 -10.48
CA PRO A 174 -18.54 28.19 -11.06
C PRO A 174 -19.77 27.27 -11.04
N LYS A 175 -20.87 27.77 -10.54
CA LYS A 175 -22.16 27.06 -10.67
C LYS A 175 -22.43 26.94 -12.17
N PHE A 176 -22.53 25.72 -12.66
CA PHE A 176 -23.11 25.50 -13.97
C PHE A 176 -24.57 25.95 -13.84
N THR A 177 -24.93 27.06 -14.45
CA THR A 177 -26.34 27.42 -14.70
C THR A 177 -26.75 26.62 -15.90
N ASP A 178 -27.85 25.85 -15.72
CA ASP A 178 -28.53 25.10 -16.78
C ASP A 178 -28.94 25.99 -17.94
#